data_b5ebecbaf9ba31270b27d03ba5007b84
#
_entry.id   b5ebecbaf9ba31270b27d03ba5007b84
#
_cell.length_a   1.000
_cell.length_b   1.000
_cell.length_c   1.000
_cell.angle_alpha   90.00
_cell.angle_beta   90.00
_cell.angle_gamma   90.00
#
_symmetry.space_group_name_H-M   'P 1'
#
loop_
_entity.id
_entity.type
_entity.pdbx_description
1 polymer ?
#
loop_
_entity_poly.entity_id
_entity_poly.type
_entity_poly.pdbx_seq_one_letter_code
_entity_poly.pdbx_strand_id
1 'polypeptide(L)'
;MFRNLIRWARITKAGTDTDQFAVQQMDYLGKVSDGLIVFPYGIHGNVPADALALMFAVQGNPENRAAIAWTPKDRPTLADGEVAFYHPPTDAYIIWRSTGKLEIVTGTEGTADIEITAANVKINGNLEVTGSATLGATVTSNGVNISDTHKHSGVQTGAGNTGNPL
;
A
#
# COMPACT_ATOMS: atom_id res chain seq x y z
N MET A 1 -13.73 -8.61 -39.50
CA MET A 1 -12.47 -7.84 -39.59
C MET A 1 -12.10 -7.34 -38.20
N PHE A 2 -11.41 -8.18 -37.38
CA PHE A 2 -11.19 -7.92 -35.93
C PHE A 2 -9.75 -7.53 -35.59
N ARG A 3 -8.98 -7.00 -36.50
CA ARG A 3 -7.52 -6.83 -36.38
C ARG A 3 -7.05 -5.76 -35.36
N ASN A 4 -7.93 -5.00 -34.72
CA ASN A 4 -7.52 -3.84 -33.91
C ASN A 4 -8.26 -3.70 -32.58
N LEU A 5 -8.80 -4.81 -32.04
CA LEU A 5 -9.60 -4.77 -30.83
C LEU A 5 -8.77 -4.73 -29.54
N ILE A 6 -7.58 -5.35 -29.55
CA ILE A 6 -6.68 -5.43 -28.40
C ILE A 6 -5.28 -5.08 -28.86
N ARG A 7 -4.59 -4.19 -28.14
CA ARG A 7 -3.26 -3.70 -28.53
C ARG A 7 -2.39 -3.31 -27.33
N TRP A 8 -1.09 -3.41 -27.55
CA TRP A 8 -0.10 -2.83 -26.66
C TRP A 8 -0.01 -1.32 -26.89
N ALA A 9 0.02 -0.57 -25.81
CA ALA A 9 0.22 0.86 -25.81
C ALA A 9 1.18 1.26 -24.69
N ARG A 10 1.71 2.48 -24.77
CA ARG A 10 2.53 3.09 -23.72
C ARG A 10 1.80 4.31 -23.18
N ILE A 11 1.79 4.49 -21.89
CA ILE A 11 1.31 5.73 -21.28
C ILE A 11 2.36 6.82 -21.54
N THR A 12 1.97 7.88 -22.20
CA THR A 12 2.88 8.99 -22.56
C THR A 12 2.81 10.14 -21.57
N LYS A 13 1.72 10.25 -20.85
CA LYS A 13 1.52 11.29 -19.84
C LYS A 13 0.64 10.75 -18.73
N ALA A 14 1.02 11.03 -17.47
CA ALA A 14 0.12 10.82 -16.35
C ALA A 14 -1.18 11.60 -16.57
N GLY A 15 -2.30 10.97 -16.33
CA GLY A 15 -3.61 11.58 -16.56
C GLY A 15 -4.02 12.54 -15.47
N THR A 16 -5.11 13.23 -15.73
CA THR A 16 -5.86 13.91 -14.67
C THR A 16 -6.73 12.86 -14.00
N ASP A 17 -6.49 12.64 -12.72
CA ASP A 17 -7.33 11.80 -11.89
C ASP A 17 -8.50 12.63 -11.36
N THR A 18 -9.71 12.14 -11.56
CA THR A 18 -10.93 12.75 -11.04
C THR A 18 -11.69 11.70 -10.22
N ASP A 19 -12.68 12.11 -9.49
CA ASP A 19 -13.54 11.24 -8.70
C ASP A 19 -14.37 10.24 -9.54
N GLN A 20 -14.39 10.41 -10.87
CA GLN A 20 -15.17 9.58 -11.78
C GLN A 20 -14.32 8.73 -12.73
N PHE A 21 -13.22 9.27 -13.27
CA PHE A 21 -12.44 8.61 -14.32
C PHE A 21 -10.95 8.95 -14.23
N ALA A 22 -10.11 7.95 -14.48
CA ALA A 22 -8.71 8.15 -14.80
C ALA A 22 -8.54 8.14 -16.32
N VAL A 23 -8.33 9.32 -16.93
CA VAL A 23 -8.06 9.47 -18.35
C VAL A 23 -6.58 9.75 -18.54
N GLN A 24 -5.93 8.95 -19.38
CA GLN A 24 -4.50 9.08 -19.65
C GLN A 24 -4.21 9.10 -21.13
N GLN A 25 -3.13 9.79 -21.51
CA GLN A 25 -2.64 9.75 -22.87
C GLN A 25 -1.86 8.47 -23.13
N MET A 26 -2.17 7.83 -24.23
CA MET A 26 -1.54 6.58 -24.67
C MET A 26 -0.99 6.75 -26.07
N ASP A 27 0.25 6.33 -26.28
CA ASP A 27 0.83 6.19 -27.61
C ASP A 27 0.59 4.78 -28.14
N TYR A 28 0.02 4.75 -29.32
CA TYR A 28 -0.19 3.56 -30.09
C TYR A 28 0.26 3.79 -31.53
N LEU A 29 1.33 3.14 -31.95
CA LEU A 29 1.95 3.27 -33.27
C LEU A 29 2.21 4.74 -33.68
N GLY A 30 2.71 5.56 -32.76
CA GLY A 30 2.98 6.98 -32.97
C GLY A 30 1.73 7.88 -32.99
N LYS A 31 0.54 7.34 -32.71
CA LYS A 31 -0.68 8.12 -32.56
C LYS A 31 -1.03 8.24 -31.07
N VAL A 32 -0.88 9.43 -30.54
CA VAL A 32 -1.26 9.76 -29.16
C VAL A 32 -2.75 10.06 -29.09
N SER A 33 -3.41 9.50 -28.10
CA SER A 33 -4.83 9.73 -27.82
C SER A 33 -5.18 9.46 -26.37
N ASP A 34 -6.23 10.09 -25.92
CA ASP A 34 -6.77 9.83 -24.60
C ASP A 34 -7.48 8.47 -24.53
N GLY A 35 -7.41 7.84 -23.36
CA GLY A 35 -8.10 6.60 -23.08
C GLY A 35 -8.40 6.44 -21.60
N LEU A 36 -9.48 5.73 -21.29
CA LEU A 36 -9.90 5.42 -19.95
C LEU A 36 -9.04 4.30 -19.36
N ILE A 37 -8.43 4.52 -18.21
CA ILE A 37 -7.79 3.43 -17.45
C ILE A 37 -8.84 2.75 -16.58
N VAL A 38 -8.94 1.44 -16.73
CA VAL A 38 -9.89 0.61 -15.99
C VAL A 38 -9.18 -0.17 -14.91
N PHE A 39 -9.69 -0.10 -13.70
CA PHE A 39 -9.22 -0.83 -12.52
C PHE A 39 -10.29 -1.80 -12.01
N PRO A 40 -9.91 -2.87 -11.33
CA PRO A 40 -10.84 -3.69 -10.58
C PRO A 40 -11.58 -2.87 -9.52
N TYR A 41 -12.82 -3.26 -9.18
CA TYR A 41 -13.58 -2.59 -8.14
C TYR A 41 -12.80 -2.51 -6.82
N GLY A 42 -12.72 -1.32 -6.24
CA GLY A 42 -12.01 -1.06 -4.99
C GLY A 42 -10.48 -0.90 -5.13
N ILE A 43 -9.93 -0.98 -6.34
CA ILE A 43 -8.52 -0.72 -6.63
C ILE A 43 -8.45 0.48 -7.57
N HIS A 44 -7.67 1.49 -7.19
CA HIS A 44 -7.47 2.68 -8.01
C HIS A 44 -6.02 3.13 -7.95
N GLY A 45 -5.52 3.72 -9.03
CA GLY A 45 -4.16 4.23 -9.10
C GLY A 45 -3.99 5.22 -10.26
N ASN A 46 -3.11 6.19 -10.07
CA ASN A 46 -2.67 7.09 -11.14
C ASN A 46 -1.40 6.51 -11.78
N VAL A 47 -1.53 6.07 -13.02
CA VAL A 47 -0.45 5.35 -13.72
C VAL A 47 0.60 6.35 -14.20
N PRO A 48 1.89 6.15 -13.90
CA PRO A 48 2.94 7.06 -14.35
C PRO A 48 3.16 6.98 -15.86
N ALA A 49 3.79 7.99 -16.42
CA ALA A 49 4.31 7.92 -17.78
C ALA A 49 5.28 6.73 -17.93
N ASP A 50 5.44 6.25 -19.16
CA ASP A 50 6.24 5.07 -19.54
C ASP A 50 5.73 3.70 -19.08
N ALA A 51 4.65 3.62 -18.31
CA ALA A 51 3.98 2.35 -18.06
C ALA A 51 3.42 1.76 -19.37
N LEU A 52 3.39 0.44 -19.43
CA LEU A 52 2.74 -0.28 -20.52
C LEU A 52 1.24 -0.41 -20.25
N ALA A 53 0.46 -0.48 -21.31
CA ALA A 53 -0.96 -0.69 -21.23
C ALA A 53 -1.45 -1.71 -22.27
N LEU A 54 -2.41 -2.52 -21.89
CA LEU A 54 -3.20 -3.32 -22.82
C LEU A 54 -4.48 -2.56 -23.14
N MET A 55 -4.58 -2.06 -24.35
CA MET A 55 -5.67 -1.19 -24.81
C MET A 55 -6.74 -1.98 -25.55
N PHE A 56 -7.98 -1.65 -25.31
CA PHE A 56 -9.16 -2.22 -25.92
C PHE A 56 -9.94 -1.15 -26.67
N ALA A 57 -10.38 -1.44 -27.89
CA ALA A 57 -11.35 -0.64 -28.62
C ALA A 57 -12.76 -1.05 -28.17
N VAL A 58 -13.41 -0.22 -27.36
CA VAL A 58 -14.74 -0.51 -26.82
C VAL A 58 -15.76 -0.54 -27.94
N GLN A 59 -16.54 -1.61 -28.04
CA GLN A 59 -17.51 -1.86 -29.12
C GLN A 59 -16.90 -1.83 -30.53
N GLY A 60 -15.59 -2.12 -30.64
CA GLY A 60 -14.88 -2.06 -31.93
C GLY A 60 -14.61 -0.65 -32.46
N ASN A 61 -14.94 0.38 -31.70
CA ASN A 61 -14.68 1.78 -32.07
C ASN A 61 -13.26 2.18 -31.65
N PRO A 62 -12.35 2.52 -32.58
CA PRO A 62 -10.99 2.90 -32.25
C PRO A 62 -10.86 4.27 -31.58
N GLU A 63 -11.89 5.07 -31.55
CA GLU A 63 -11.92 6.36 -30.83
C GLU A 63 -12.40 6.21 -29.37
N ASN A 64 -13.07 5.09 -29.05
CA ASN A 64 -13.52 4.79 -27.71
C ASN A 64 -12.59 3.73 -27.10
N ARG A 65 -11.71 4.12 -26.20
CA ARG A 65 -10.60 3.29 -25.70
C ARG A 65 -10.67 3.11 -24.21
N ALA A 66 -10.47 1.87 -23.77
CA ALA A 66 -10.21 1.53 -22.40
C ALA A 66 -8.88 0.77 -22.33
N ALA A 67 -8.18 0.86 -21.21
CA ALA A 67 -6.92 0.14 -21.03
C ALA A 67 -6.75 -0.36 -19.61
N ILE A 68 -6.02 -1.45 -19.48
CA ILE A 68 -5.45 -1.93 -18.22
C ILE A 68 -3.95 -1.64 -18.29
N ALA A 69 -3.44 -0.84 -17.38
CA ALA A 69 -2.02 -0.50 -17.33
C ALA A 69 -1.27 -1.39 -16.33
N TRP A 70 0.00 -1.62 -16.59
CA TRP A 70 0.90 -2.30 -15.65
C TRP A 70 2.34 -1.84 -15.86
N THR A 71 3.20 -2.13 -14.88
CA THR A 71 4.64 -1.98 -15.03
C THR A 71 5.31 -3.35 -15.03
N PRO A 72 6.14 -3.67 -16.04
CA PRO A 72 6.90 -4.92 -16.07
C PRO A 72 8.17 -4.89 -15.22
N LYS A 73 8.55 -3.72 -14.71
CA LYS A 73 9.79 -3.47 -13.97
C LYS A 73 9.51 -3.19 -12.51
N ASP A 74 10.55 -3.30 -11.72
CA ASP A 74 10.58 -2.83 -10.31
C ASP A 74 9.46 -3.42 -9.45
N ARG A 75 9.12 -4.67 -9.71
CA ARG A 75 8.15 -5.42 -8.91
C ARG A 75 8.86 -6.42 -8.00
N PRO A 76 8.31 -6.71 -6.81
CA PRO A 76 8.90 -7.69 -5.91
C PRO A 76 8.96 -9.07 -6.56
N THR A 77 10.02 -9.83 -6.26
CA THR A 77 10.10 -11.23 -6.64
C THR A 77 9.14 -12.04 -5.77
N LEU A 78 8.28 -12.81 -6.42
CA LEU A 78 7.27 -13.64 -5.78
C LEU A 78 7.56 -15.11 -6.08
N ALA A 79 7.40 -15.97 -5.08
CA ALA A 79 7.36 -17.40 -5.24
C ALA A 79 5.96 -17.85 -5.72
N ASP A 80 5.83 -19.12 -6.08
CA ASP A 80 4.54 -19.68 -6.51
C ASP A 80 3.48 -19.52 -5.41
N GLY A 81 2.31 -19.04 -5.80
CA GLY A 81 1.17 -18.81 -4.90
C GLY A 81 1.24 -17.53 -4.06
N GLU A 82 2.29 -16.73 -4.19
CA GLU A 82 2.38 -15.43 -3.51
C GLU A 82 1.66 -14.32 -4.30
N VAL A 83 1.08 -13.38 -3.57
CA VAL A 83 0.37 -12.22 -4.15
C VAL A 83 0.85 -10.95 -3.48
N ALA A 84 1.07 -9.90 -4.29
CA ALA A 84 1.51 -8.60 -3.80
C ALA A 84 0.67 -7.44 -4.36
N PHE A 85 0.41 -6.46 -3.50
CA PHE A 85 0.18 -5.07 -3.91
C PHE A 85 1.48 -4.28 -3.69
N TYR A 86 1.93 -3.56 -4.69
CA TYR A 86 3.19 -2.82 -4.59
C TYR A 86 3.09 -1.44 -5.25
N HIS A 87 3.94 -0.54 -4.78
CA HIS A 87 4.04 0.83 -5.27
C HIS A 87 5.41 1.05 -5.90
N PRO A 88 5.54 0.94 -7.23
CA PRO A 88 6.84 0.94 -7.93
C PRO A 88 7.75 2.14 -7.61
N PRO A 89 7.23 3.38 -7.44
CA PRO A 89 8.09 4.53 -7.18
C PRO A 89 8.83 4.50 -5.84
N THR A 90 8.37 3.73 -4.87
CA THR A 90 8.94 3.70 -3.51
C THR A 90 9.33 2.31 -3.04
N ASP A 91 9.15 1.28 -3.85
CA ASP A 91 9.34 -0.13 -3.48
C ASP A 91 8.52 -0.57 -2.26
N ALA A 92 7.44 0.16 -1.93
CA ALA A 92 6.53 -0.24 -0.88
C ALA A 92 5.61 -1.36 -1.34
N TYR A 93 5.33 -2.32 -0.46
CA TYR A 93 4.46 -3.44 -0.80
C TYR A 93 3.73 -4.07 0.39
N ILE A 94 2.65 -4.75 0.07
CA ILE A 94 1.95 -5.68 0.95
C ILE A 94 1.95 -7.04 0.26
N ILE A 95 2.57 -8.06 0.86
CA ILE A 95 2.72 -9.41 0.27
C ILE A 95 2.07 -10.45 1.17
N TRP A 96 1.25 -11.32 0.58
CA TRP A 96 0.86 -12.60 1.16
C TRP A 96 1.86 -13.66 0.72
N ARG A 97 2.69 -14.11 1.65
CA ARG A 97 3.68 -15.16 1.43
C ARG A 97 3.05 -16.54 1.40
N SER A 98 3.64 -17.47 0.67
CA SER A 98 3.22 -18.87 0.61
C SER A 98 3.18 -19.57 1.98
N THR A 99 3.92 -19.05 2.97
CA THR A 99 3.90 -19.49 4.37
C THR A 99 2.68 -19.01 5.17
N GLY A 100 1.79 -18.21 4.56
CA GLY A 100 0.66 -17.56 5.24
C GLY A 100 1.01 -16.25 5.95
N LYS A 101 2.28 -15.82 5.93
CA LYS A 101 2.69 -14.51 6.50
C LYS A 101 2.16 -13.36 5.64
N LEU A 102 1.54 -12.36 6.28
CA LEU A 102 1.34 -11.05 5.67
C LEU A 102 2.53 -10.16 6.02
N GLU A 103 3.15 -9.58 5.00
CA GLU A 103 4.30 -8.70 5.13
C GLU A 103 3.97 -7.33 4.55
N ILE A 104 4.24 -6.27 5.33
CA ILE A 104 4.06 -4.87 4.92
C ILE A 104 5.41 -4.21 5.00
N VAL A 105 5.90 -3.69 3.87
CA VAL A 105 7.17 -2.96 3.78
C VAL A 105 6.89 -1.59 3.19
N THR A 106 7.37 -0.55 3.87
CA THR A 106 7.17 0.85 3.47
C THR A 106 8.48 1.42 2.94
N GLY A 107 8.48 1.79 1.66
CA GLY A 107 9.67 2.32 0.98
C GLY A 107 10.81 1.32 0.90
N THR A 108 11.94 1.76 0.39
CA THR A 108 13.15 0.96 0.32
C THR A 108 13.60 0.57 1.73
N GLU A 109 13.58 -0.74 2.03
CA GLU A 109 14.02 -1.29 3.33
C GLU A 109 13.27 -0.77 4.56
N GLY A 110 11.99 -0.36 4.41
CA GLY A 110 11.18 0.09 5.55
C GLY A 110 11.55 1.48 6.10
N THR A 111 12.01 2.36 5.22
CA THR A 111 12.43 3.73 5.61
C THR A 111 11.29 4.74 5.75
N ALA A 112 10.06 4.38 5.38
CA ALA A 112 8.89 5.24 5.51
C ALA A 112 7.95 4.76 6.61
N ASP A 113 7.10 5.65 7.10
CA ASP A 113 6.17 5.37 8.18
C ASP A 113 4.93 4.60 7.71
N ILE A 114 4.30 3.88 8.64
CA ILE A 114 2.92 3.38 8.51
C ILE A 114 2.06 4.18 9.47
N GLU A 115 1.11 4.95 8.94
CA GLU A 115 0.10 5.65 9.73
C GLU A 115 -1.22 4.89 9.69
N ILE A 116 -1.78 4.59 10.86
CA ILE A 116 -3.08 3.94 11.00
C ILE A 116 -4.00 4.89 11.78
N THR A 117 -4.93 5.54 11.07
CA THR A 117 -5.95 6.39 11.69
C THR A 117 -7.24 5.59 11.85
N ALA A 118 -7.53 5.20 13.06
CA ALA A 118 -8.72 4.41 13.40
C ALA A 118 -9.23 4.74 14.79
N ALA A 119 -10.52 4.55 15.02
CA ALA A 119 -11.08 4.69 16.38
C ALA A 119 -10.50 3.63 17.33
N ASN A 120 -10.23 2.43 16.84
CA ASN A 120 -9.61 1.34 17.61
C ASN A 120 -8.78 0.45 16.67
N VAL A 121 -7.62 -0.01 17.14
CA VAL A 121 -6.84 -1.08 16.53
C VAL A 121 -6.84 -2.25 17.50
N LYS A 122 -7.40 -3.41 17.08
CA LYS A 122 -7.46 -4.63 17.89
C LYS A 122 -6.53 -5.69 17.32
N ILE A 123 -5.59 -6.16 18.13
CA ILE A 123 -4.68 -7.25 17.80
C ILE A 123 -5.07 -8.48 18.63
N ASN A 124 -5.54 -9.55 17.94
CA ASN A 124 -5.86 -10.83 18.57
C ASN A 124 -4.62 -11.75 18.46
N GLY A 125 -3.66 -11.54 19.33
CA GLY A 125 -2.38 -12.25 19.33
C GLY A 125 -1.35 -11.49 20.11
N ASN A 126 -0.10 -11.86 19.93
CA ASN A 126 1.02 -11.15 20.54
C ASN A 126 1.40 -9.93 19.68
N LEU A 127 1.84 -8.86 20.35
CA LEU A 127 2.48 -7.72 19.73
C LEU A 127 3.95 -7.71 20.14
N GLU A 128 4.85 -7.76 19.17
CA GLU A 128 6.27 -7.57 19.37
C GLU A 128 6.68 -6.22 18.77
N VAL A 129 7.35 -5.38 19.60
CA VAL A 129 7.90 -4.09 19.18
C VAL A 129 9.40 -4.15 19.41
N THR A 130 10.19 -4.20 18.33
CA THR A 130 11.65 -4.29 18.39
C THR A 130 12.34 -2.95 18.63
N GLY A 131 11.59 -1.85 18.46
CA GLY A 131 12.03 -0.48 18.72
C GLY A 131 11.35 0.12 19.96
N SER A 132 11.25 1.45 19.98
CA SER A 132 10.56 2.17 21.05
C SER A 132 9.07 2.20 20.81
N ALA A 133 8.27 2.18 21.88
CA ALA A 133 6.85 2.46 21.84
C ALA A 133 6.53 3.72 22.66
N THR A 134 5.87 4.71 22.05
CA THR A 134 5.37 5.91 22.72
C THR A 134 3.84 5.80 22.84
N LEU A 135 3.35 5.84 24.06
CA LEU A 135 1.92 5.72 24.37
C LEU A 135 1.47 7.04 24.98
N GLY A 136 0.59 7.77 24.27
CA GLY A 136 0.14 9.11 24.67
C GLY A 136 -0.94 9.15 25.75
N ALA A 137 -1.39 7.97 26.25
CA ALA A 137 -2.46 7.87 27.22
C ALA A 137 -2.21 6.71 28.19
N THR A 138 -3.24 6.37 28.97
CA THR A 138 -3.20 5.30 29.97
C THR A 138 -2.89 3.94 29.33
N VAL A 139 -1.94 3.22 29.89
CA VAL A 139 -1.66 1.82 29.58
C VAL A 139 -2.23 0.93 30.68
N THR A 140 -3.03 -0.04 30.29
CA THR A 140 -3.67 -0.96 31.23
C THR A 140 -3.30 -2.40 30.89
N SER A 141 -2.85 -3.15 31.89
CA SER A 141 -2.60 -4.59 31.78
C SER A 141 -3.50 -5.32 32.79
N ASN A 142 -4.36 -6.25 32.33
CA ASN A 142 -5.32 -6.98 33.19
C ASN A 142 -6.14 -6.07 34.12
N GLY A 143 -6.57 -4.89 33.61
CA GLY A 143 -7.32 -3.92 34.40
C GLY A 143 -6.49 -3.05 35.33
N VAL A 144 -5.18 -3.26 35.43
CA VAL A 144 -4.27 -2.46 36.26
C VAL A 144 -3.59 -1.38 35.39
N ASN A 145 -3.67 -0.13 35.83
CA ASN A 145 -2.92 0.95 35.21
C ASN A 145 -1.43 0.77 35.47
N ILE A 146 -0.62 0.73 34.40
CA ILE A 146 0.85 0.63 34.44
C ILE A 146 1.56 1.84 33.81
N SER A 147 0.83 2.94 33.56
CA SER A 147 1.40 4.18 33.08
C SER A 147 2.12 4.96 34.22
N ASP A 148 2.56 6.18 33.91
CA ASP A 148 3.32 7.06 34.80
C ASP A 148 2.65 7.37 36.14
N THR A 149 1.34 7.24 36.21
CA THR A 149 0.54 7.51 37.42
C THR A 149 0.28 6.30 38.30
N HIS A 150 0.79 5.08 37.97
CA HIS A 150 0.58 3.91 38.79
C HIS A 150 1.32 4.00 40.14
N LYS A 151 0.72 3.46 41.17
CA LYS A 151 1.23 3.49 42.55
C LYS A 151 1.26 2.10 43.15
N HIS A 152 2.25 1.84 43.97
CA HIS A 152 2.32 0.65 44.80
C HIS A 152 1.92 0.98 46.23
N SER A 153 1.03 0.19 46.83
CA SER A 153 0.65 0.30 48.26
C SER A 153 1.68 -0.39 49.15
N GLY A 154 1.90 0.12 50.36
CA GLY A 154 2.77 -0.52 51.34
C GLY A 154 4.28 -0.20 51.17
N VAL A 155 4.65 0.71 50.28
CA VAL A 155 6.03 1.16 50.09
C VAL A 155 6.26 2.43 50.88
N GLN A 156 7.29 2.43 51.74
CA GLN A 156 7.75 3.67 52.37
C GLN A 156 8.47 4.54 51.37
N THR A 157 8.15 5.84 51.34
CA THR A 157 8.85 6.82 50.52
C THR A 157 10.27 6.99 51.01
N GLY A 158 11.26 6.70 50.18
CA GLY A 158 12.68 6.93 50.43
C GLY A 158 13.20 7.99 49.47
N ALA A 159 14.39 8.56 49.77
CA ALA A 159 15.05 9.57 48.95
C ALA A 159 15.76 9.00 47.69
N GLY A 160 15.78 7.70 47.52
CA GLY A 160 16.45 7.01 46.40
C GLY A 160 15.48 6.41 45.40
N ASN A 161 15.90 6.34 44.16
CA ASN A 161 15.17 5.61 43.13
C ASN A 161 15.43 4.09 43.29
N THR A 162 14.46 3.27 42.89
CA THR A 162 14.69 1.83 42.72
C THR A 162 15.70 1.61 41.60
N GLY A 163 16.56 0.58 41.70
CA GLY A 163 17.41 0.17 40.57
C GLY A 163 16.61 -0.25 39.37
N ASN A 164 17.30 -0.46 38.24
CA ASN A 164 16.69 -0.94 37.03
C ASN A 164 15.97 -2.29 37.27
N PRO A 165 14.84 -2.54 36.62
CA PRO A 165 14.23 -3.87 36.63
C PRO A 165 15.22 -4.90 36.11
N LEU A 166 15.29 -6.06 36.75
CA LEU A 166 16.10 -7.21 36.33
C LEU A 166 15.36 -7.99 35.24
#